data_29610b641b0f3f8ad9e00b72f26f3ab9
#
_entry.id   29610b641b0f3f8ad9e00b72f26f3ab9
#
_cell.length_a   1.000
_cell.length_b   1.000
_cell.length_c   1.000
_cell.angle_alpha   90.00
_cell.angle_beta   90.00
_cell.angle_gamma   90.00
#
_symmetry.space_group_name_H-M   'P 1'
#
loop_
_entity.id
_entity.type
_entity.pdbx_description
1 polymer ?
#
loop_
_entity_poly.entity_id
_entity_poly.type
_entity_poly.pdbx_seq_one_letter_code
_entity_poly.pdbx_strand_id
1 'polypeptide(L)'
;MGEAKENDVYEEELLDYEEDDDKALDASSNANAKPAADASQPKKGYVGIHSSGFRDFLLKPELLRAIQDCGFEHPSEGNVFGNLQHECIPQAILGMDVICQAKSGMGKTAVFVLSSLQQIDPTAGQVAALVLCHTRELAYQICNEFERFSKFLPELKVAVFYGGVHIKKHQDLLKNDCPHIVVGTPGRILALARDKDLSLKNVRHFILDECDKMLESLDMRRDVQEIFKMTPHDKQVMMFSATLSKEIRPISYGNLC
;
A
#
# COMPACT_ATOMS: atom_id res chain seq x y z
N MET A 1 -64.86 11.94 -10.20
CA MET A 1 -64.04 13.04 -9.72
C MET A 1 -62.64 12.50 -9.53
N GLY A 2 -61.82 12.72 -10.55
CA GLY A 2 -60.46 12.31 -10.62
C GLY A 2 -59.55 13.47 -10.37
N GLU A 3 -58.47 13.25 -9.69
CA GLU A 3 -57.36 14.19 -9.66
C GLU A 3 -56.09 13.47 -10.13
N ALA A 4 -55.51 14.07 -11.14
CA ALA A 4 -54.30 13.65 -11.79
C ALA A 4 -53.07 13.97 -10.90
N LYS A 5 -52.12 13.07 -10.85
CA LYS A 5 -50.78 13.31 -10.28
C LYS A 5 -49.85 13.69 -11.41
N GLU A 6 -49.29 14.86 -11.33
CA GLU A 6 -48.21 15.37 -12.15
C GLU A 6 -46.89 14.59 -11.85
N ASN A 7 -46.27 14.13 -12.93
CA ASN A 7 -44.92 13.60 -12.91
C ASN A 7 -43.95 14.74 -13.19
N ASP A 8 -43.15 15.11 -12.22
CA ASP A 8 -41.97 15.96 -12.43
C ASP A 8 -40.83 15.10 -12.98
N VAL A 9 -40.51 15.37 -14.22
CA VAL A 9 -39.33 14.81 -14.92
C VAL A 9 -38.21 15.83 -14.74
N TYR A 10 -37.17 15.47 -14.00
CA TYR A 10 -35.93 16.25 -13.97
C TYR A 10 -35.08 15.87 -15.19
N GLU A 11 -34.90 16.79 -16.11
CA GLU A 11 -33.95 16.74 -17.20
C GLU A 11 -32.53 17.00 -16.62
N GLU A 12 -31.64 16.01 -16.72
CA GLU A 12 -30.21 16.21 -16.52
C GLU A 12 -29.61 16.82 -17.79
N GLU A 13 -29.15 18.06 -17.70
CA GLU A 13 -28.31 18.70 -18.71
C GLU A 13 -26.92 18.04 -18.78
N LEU A 14 -26.69 17.33 -19.86
CA LEU A 14 -25.36 16.84 -20.26
C LEU A 14 -24.58 18.01 -20.86
N LEU A 15 -23.49 18.41 -20.19
CA LEU A 15 -22.51 19.34 -20.72
C LEU A 15 -21.61 18.60 -21.73
N ASP A 16 -21.79 18.90 -22.99
CA ASP A 16 -20.93 18.52 -24.10
C ASP A 16 -19.60 19.31 -24.01
N TYR A 17 -18.48 18.60 -23.95
CA TYR A 17 -17.16 19.18 -24.15
C TYR A 17 -16.74 18.93 -25.61
N GLU A 18 -16.67 20.03 -26.37
CA GLU A 18 -16.13 20.02 -27.73
C GLU A 18 -14.62 19.80 -27.68
N GLU A 19 -14.16 18.84 -28.47
CA GLU A 19 -12.74 18.60 -28.77
C GLU A 19 -12.30 19.61 -29.84
N ASP A 20 -11.34 20.47 -29.50
CA ASP A 20 -10.65 21.33 -30.48
C ASP A 20 -9.54 20.55 -31.19
N ASP A 21 -9.81 20.26 -32.46
CA ASP A 21 -8.84 19.76 -33.44
C ASP A 21 -7.90 20.88 -33.90
N ASP A 22 -6.65 20.87 -33.49
CA ASP A 22 -5.60 21.73 -34.05
C ASP A 22 -4.88 21.01 -35.20
N LYS A 23 -5.16 21.56 -36.38
CA LYS A 23 -4.58 21.16 -37.70
C LYS A 23 -3.11 21.55 -37.80
N ALA A 24 -2.31 20.56 -38.25
CA ALA A 24 -0.98 20.74 -38.78
C ALA A 24 -0.98 21.63 -40.03
N LEU A 25 -0.06 22.53 -40.13
CA LEU A 25 0.38 23.18 -41.36
C LEU A 25 1.90 23.06 -41.54
N ASP A 26 2.25 22.25 -42.53
CA ASP A 26 3.55 22.19 -43.18
C ASP A 26 3.84 23.48 -43.97
N ALA A 27 5.05 24.00 -43.86
CA ALA A 27 5.70 24.71 -45.00
C ALA A 27 7.20 24.91 -44.78
N SER A 28 7.92 24.32 -45.71
CA SER A 28 9.36 24.39 -45.95
C SER A 28 9.88 25.80 -46.34
N SER A 29 11.13 26.09 -46.04
CA SER A 29 12.24 26.42 -46.92
C SER A 29 13.16 27.57 -46.44
N ASN A 30 14.41 27.20 -46.30
CA ASN A 30 15.64 27.83 -46.82
C ASN A 30 16.25 29.13 -46.22
N ALA A 31 17.47 28.90 -45.81
CA ALA A 31 18.70 29.65 -46.11
C ALA A 31 19.20 30.82 -45.23
N ASN A 32 20.39 30.56 -44.69
CA ASN A 32 21.56 31.45 -44.54
C ASN A 32 21.47 32.80 -43.78
N ALA A 33 22.16 32.84 -42.66
CA ALA A 33 23.35 33.69 -42.38
C ALA A 33 23.68 33.78 -40.87
N LYS A 34 24.93 33.52 -40.52
CA LYS A 34 25.61 33.92 -39.27
C LYS A 34 26.16 35.35 -39.42
N PRO A 35 26.74 36.03 -38.40
CA PRO A 35 26.70 35.87 -36.93
C PRO A 35 26.50 37.21 -36.17
N ALA A 36 26.23 37.19 -34.89
CA ALA A 36 26.92 37.99 -33.87
C ALA A 36 26.30 37.83 -32.47
N ALA A 37 27.19 37.84 -31.50
CA ALA A 37 27.04 37.70 -30.05
C ALA A 37 26.11 38.73 -29.39
N ASP A 38 25.40 38.36 -28.34
CA ASP A 38 25.65 38.91 -26.99
C ASP A 38 24.72 38.27 -25.91
N ALA A 39 25.36 38.02 -24.76
CA ALA A 39 24.92 38.05 -23.37
C ALA A 39 23.62 37.34 -22.90
N SER A 40 23.83 36.17 -22.30
CA SER A 40 23.47 35.78 -20.93
C SER A 40 22.09 36.12 -20.37
N GLN A 41 21.24 35.11 -20.28
CA GLN A 41 20.49 34.80 -19.05
C GLN A 41 20.35 33.28 -18.91
N PRO A 42 20.68 32.67 -17.73
CA PRO A 42 20.48 31.23 -17.55
C PRO A 42 18.99 30.99 -17.38
N LYS A 43 18.35 30.41 -18.37
CA LYS A 43 17.07 29.75 -18.18
C LYS A 43 17.32 28.67 -17.14
N LYS A 44 16.73 28.82 -15.94
CA LYS A 44 16.59 27.76 -14.96
C LYS A 44 15.90 26.60 -15.68
N GLY A 45 16.70 25.68 -16.20
CA GLY A 45 16.23 24.39 -16.60
C GLY A 45 15.63 23.75 -15.36
N TYR A 46 14.35 23.45 -15.39
CA TYR A 46 13.80 22.43 -14.53
C TYR A 46 14.66 21.20 -14.82
N VAL A 47 15.54 20.88 -13.89
CA VAL A 47 16.23 19.59 -13.85
C VAL A 47 15.11 18.59 -13.75
N GLY A 48 14.81 17.92 -14.84
CA GLY A 48 13.91 16.77 -14.81
C GLY A 48 14.44 15.86 -13.73
N ILE A 49 13.62 15.61 -12.71
CA ILE A 49 13.89 14.57 -11.71
C ILE A 49 13.89 13.32 -12.56
N HIS A 50 15.08 12.86 -12.94
CA HIS A 50 15.24 11.54 -13.55
C HIS A 50 14.60 10.56 -12.60
N SER A 51 13.69 9.73 -13.08
CA SER A 51 13.02 8.71 -12.30
C SER A 51 14.09 7.82 -11.66
N SER A 52 14.39 8.15 -10.41
CA SER A 52 15.28 7.40 -9.58
C SER A 52 14.61 6.05 -9.31
N GLY A 53 15.30 4.97 -9.63
CA GLY A 53 14.78 3.62 -9.39
C GLY A 53 14.78 3.27 -7.91
N PHE A 54 14.26 2.10 -7.57
CA PHE A 54 14.30 1.56 -6.19
C PHE A 54 15.69 1.59 -5.53
N ARG A 55 16.76 1.77 -6.31
CA ARG A 55 18.15 1.89 -5.82
C ARG A 55 18.35 3.11 -4.92
N ASP A 56 17.56 4.16 -5.09
CA ASP A 56 17.71 5.40 -4.31
C ASP A 56 17.07 5.31 -2.93
N PHE A 57 16.31 4.26 -2.65
CA PHE A 57 15.69 4.06 -1.33
C PHE A 57 16.63 3.46 -0.27
N LEU A 58 17.89 3.19 -0.61
CA LEU A 58 18.88 2.59 0.30
C LEU A 58 18.40 1.28 0.94
N LEU A 59 17.71 0.46 0.14
CA LEU A 59 17.19 -0.83 0.59
C LEU A 59 18.35 -1.85 0.79
N LYS A 60 18.09 -2.84 1.64
CA LYS A 60 19.00 -4.00 1.83
C LYS A 60 19.35 -4.62 0.46
N PRO A 61 20.60 -5.05 0.23
CA PRO A 61 21.01 -5.64 -1.05
C PRO A 61 20.15 -6.84 -1.48
N GLU A 62 19.67 -7.63 -0.51
CA GLU A 62 18.80 -8.78 -0.70
C GLU A 62 17.45 -8.36 -1.28
N LEU A 63 16.90 -7.23 -0.83
CA LEU A 63 15.64 -6.66 -1.35
C LEU A 63 15.83 -6.10 -2.76
N LEU A 64 16.93 -5.38 -3.00
CA LEU A 64 17.23 -4.88 -4.34
C LEU A 64 17.36 -6.02 -5.35
N ARG A 65 17.99 -7.12 -4.96
CA ARG A 65 18.09 -8.32 -5.78
C ARG A 65 16.72 -8.95 -6.03
N ALA A 66 15.85 -9.03 -5.01
CA ALA A 66 14.49 -9.55 -5.17
C ALA A 66 13.65 -8.67 -6.11
N ILE A 67 13.78 -7.35 -6.02
CA ILE A 67 13.12 -6.39 -6.90
C ILE A 67 13.54 -6.60 -8.35
N GLN A 68 14.84 -6.78 -8.61
CA GLN A 68 15.37 -7.05 -9.95
C GLN A 68 14.85 -8.39 -10.51
N ASP A 69 14.91 -9.45 -9.71
CA ASP A 69 14.41 -10.79 -10.09
C ASP A 69 12.91 -10.77 -10.42
N CYS A 70 12.15 -9.85 -9.81
CA CYS A 70 10.72 -9.67 -10.03
C CYS A 70 10.39 -8.80 -11.25
N GLY A 71 11.40 -8.23 -11.94
CA GLY A 71 11.21 -7.35 -13.08
C GLY A 71 10.68 -5.96 -12.70
N PHE A 72 10.83 -5.54 -11.44
CA PHE A 72 10.43 -4.21 -10.94
C PHE A 72 11.59 -3.18 -11.06
N GLU A 73 12.46 -3.32 -12.05
CA GLU A 73 13.68 -2.50 -12.16
C GLU A 73 13.42 -1.00 -12.31
N HIS A 74 12.29 -0.63 -12.88
CA HIS A 74 11.92 0.77 -13.04
C HIS A 74 10.49 1.00 -12.54
N PRO A 75 10.27 1.98 -11.66
CA PRO A 75 8.96 2.62 -11.56
C PRO A 75 8.67 3.11 -12.98
N SER A 76 7.67 2.53 -13.64
CA SER A 76 7.39 2.79 -15.06
C SER A 76 7.34 4.29 -15.32
N GLU A 77 8.27 4.79 -16.14
CA GLU A 77 8.29 6.17 -16.59
C GLU A 77 6.91 6.49 -17.21
N GLY A 78 6.24 7.47 -16.62
CA GLY A 78 4.91 7.90 -17.06
C GLY A 78 3.70 7.30 -16.36
N ASN A 79 3.87 6.38 -15.42
CA ASN A 79 2.74 5.85 -14.64
C ASN A 79 2.67 6.47 -13.23
N VAL A 80 1.46 6.84 -12.83
CA VAL A 80 1.09 7.28 -11.48
C VAL A 80 1.58 6.33 -10.36
N PHE A 81 1.94 5.10 -10.71
CA PHE A 81 2.50 4.06 -9.84
C PHE A 81 3.85 4.46 -9.21
N GLY A 82 4.76 5.07 -9.97
CA GLY A 82 6.08 5.46 -9.47
C GLY A 82 6.00 6.53 -8.37
N ASN A 83 5.10 7.48 -8.50
CA ASN A 83 4.96 8.58 -7.56
C ASN A 83 4.55 8.12 -6.16
N LEU A 84 3.61 7.16 -6.05
CA LEU A 84 3.18 6.64 -4.76
C LEU A 84 4.32 5.97 -3.97
N GLN A 85 5.08 5.13 -4.65
CA GLN A 85 6.19 4.41 -4.04
C GLN A 85 7.31 5.36 -3.64
N HIS A 86 7.62 6.35 -4.49
CA HIS A 86 8.63 7.38 -4.20
C HIS A 86 8.28 8.27 -3.01
N GLU A 87 7.00 8.54 -2.79
CA GLU A 87 6.55 9.36 -1.66
C GLU A 87 6.43 8.54 -0.37
N CYS A 88 5.91 7.30 -0.45
CA CYS A 88 5.57 6.53 0.74
C CYS A 88 6.73 5.68 1.27
N ILE A 89 7.55 5.04 0.41
CA ILE A 89 8.59 4.12 0.85
C ILE A 89 9.65 4.81 1.73
N PRO A 90 10.21 5.98 1.38
CA PRO A 90 11.21 6.63 2.24
C PRO A 90 10.71 6.95 3.65
N GLN A 91 9.46 7.38 3.77
CA GLN A 91 8.84 7.67 5.05
C GLN A 91 8.58 6.39 5.84
N ALA A 92 8.07 5.36 5.16
CA ALA A 92 7.77 4.08 5.78
C ALA A 92 9.03 3.37 6.30
N ILE A 93 10.15 3.37 5.57
CA ILE A 93 11.41 2.76 6.02
C ILE A 93 12.06 3.51 7.20
N LEU A 94 11.72 4.78 7.40
CA LEU A 94 12.15 5.56 8.58
C LEU A 94 11.29 5.30 9.82
N GLY A 95 10.34 4.35 9.74
CA GLY A 95 9.47 3.99 10.87
C GLY A 95 8.31 4.95 11.10
N MET A 96 8.04 5.89 10.19
CA MET A 96 6.91 6.81 10.31
C MET A 96 5.59 6.12 9.99
N ASP A 97 4.53 6.52 10.66
CA ASP A 97 3.17 6.11 10.35
C ASP A 97 2.77 6.59 8.96
N VAL A 98 2.10 5.74 8.18
CA VAL A 98 1.71 6.04 6.81
C VAL A 98 0.21 5.79 6.61
N ILE A 99 -0.49 6.80 6.11
CA ILE A 99 -1.85 6.63 5.58
C ILE A 99 -1.80 6.93 4.09
N CYS A 100 -2.04 5.90 3.30
CA CYS A 100 -1.92 5.95 1.86
C CYS A 100 -3.28 5.71 1.19
N GLN A 101 -3.78 6.72 0.48
CA GLN A 101 -4.97 6.59 -0.36
C GLN A 101 -4.56 6.56 -1.83
N ALA A 102 -4.76 5.42 -2.48
CA ALA A 102 -4.51 5.26 -3.91
C ALA A 102 -5.42 4.19 -4.52
N LYS A 103 -5.80 4.35 -5.78
CA LYS A 103 -6.63 3.38 -6.51
C LYS A 103 -6.07 1.96 -6.42
N SER A 104 -6.93 0.95 -6.58
CA SER A 104 -6.46 -0.44 -6.66
C SER A 104 -5.48 -0.61 -7.81
N GLY A 105 -4.48 -1.47 -7.64
CA GLY A 105 -3.45 -1.69 -8.64
C GLY A 105 -2.30 -0.67 -8.66
N MET A 106 -2.31 0.38 -7.83
CA MET A 106 -1.27 1.43 -7.78
C MET A 106 0.00 1.03 -7.00
N GLY A 107 0.21 -0.24 -6.72
CA GLY A 107 1.43 -0.72 -6.06
C GLY A 107 1.48 -0.45 -4.54
N LYS A 108 0.33 -0.22 -3.87
CA LYS A 108 0.25 -0.04 -2.41
C LYS A 108 0.89 -1.20 -1.64
N THR A 109 0.66 -2.44 -2.09
CA THR A 109 1.20 -3.65 -1.46
C THR A 109 2.73 -3.64 -1.43
N ALA A 110 3.38 -3.23 -2.51
CA ALA A 110 4.83 -3.14 -2.56
C ALA A 110 5.39 -2.13 -1.54
N VAL A 111 4.67 -1.04 -1.23
CA VAL A 111 5.10 -0.03 -0.25
C VAL A 111 5.27 -0.68 1.12
N PHE A 112 4.23 -1.31 1.67
CA PHE A 112 4.33 -1.87 3.01
C PHE A 112 5.15 -3.16 3.06
N VAL A 113 5.17 -3.98 2.00
CA VAL A 113 6.01 -5.17 1.93
C VAL A 113 7.48 -4.80 1.98
N LEU A 114 7.95 -3.92 1.10
CA LEU A 114 9.35 -3.53 1.05
C LEU A 114 9.79 -2.76 2.29
N SER A 115 8.95 -1.83 2.80
CA SER A 115 9.30 -1.08 4.00
C SER A 115 9.34 -1.94 5.27
N SER A 116 8.46 -2.94 5.39
CA SER A 116 8.51 -3.89 6.50
C SER A 116 9.73 -4.81 6.42
N LEU A 117 10.00 -5.39 5.24
CA LEU A 117 11.18 -6.25 5.04
C LEU A 117 12.50 -5.52 5.27
N GLN A 118 12.54 -4.23 4.94
CA GLN A 118 13.70 -3.36 5.19
C GLN A 118 14.01 -3.21 6.68
N GLN A 119 12.96 -3.13 7.52
CA GLN A 119 13.10 -2.81 8.95
C GLN A 119 13.14 -4.03 9.85
N ILE A 120 12.60 -5.18 9.42
CA ILE A 120 12.52 -6.36 10.26
C ILE A 120 13.88 -7.06 10.33
N ASP A 121 14.34 -7.25 11.57
CA ASP A 121 15.42 -8.17 11.91
C ASP A 121 14.80 -9.43 12.52
N PRO A 122 14.93 -10.60 11.86
CA PRO A 122 14.24 -11.80 12.28
C PRO A 122 14.75 -12.30 13.64
N THR A 123 13.85 -12.32 14.62
CA THR A 123 14.11 -12.90 15.94
C THR A 123 13.22 -14.12 16.13
N ALA A 124 13.82 -15.27 16.33
CA ALA A 124 13.10 -16.55 16.44
C ALA A 124 11.99 -16.50 17.48
N GLY A 125 10.83 -17.03 17.12
CA GLY A 125 9.66 -17.11 18.00
C GLY A 125 8.91 -15.79 18.22
N GLN A 126 9.19 -14.76 17.45
CA GLN A 126 8.56 -13.45 17.60
C GLN A 126 7.91 -12.96 16.31
N VAL A 127 6.66 -12.52 16.43
CA VAL A 127 5.94 -11.84 15.35
C VAL A 127 6.31 -10.36 15.37
N ALA A 128 7.01 -9.88 14.33
CA ALA A 128 7.45 -8.49 14.21
C ALA A 128 6.46 -7.65 13.39
N ALA A 129 5.78 -8.25 12.40
CA ALA A 129 4.78 -7.55 11.59
C ALA A 129 3.45 -8.31 11.55
N LEU A 130 2.36 -7.54 11.63
CA LEU A 130 0.99 -8.03 11.48
C LEU A 130 0.28 -7.24 10.38
N VAL A 131 -0.19 -7.96 9.36
CA VAL A 131 -0.96 -7.40 8.25
C VAL A 131 -2.38 -7.92 8.31
N LEU A 132 -3.34 -7.02 8.39
CA LEU A 132 -4.77 -7.35 8.36
C LEU A 132 -5.38 -6.90 7.03
N CYS A 133 -6.24 -7.74 6.48
CA CYS A 133 -7.04 -7.46 5.30
C CYS A 133 -8.41 -8.13 5.39
N HIS A 134 -9.38 -7.66 4.62
CA HIS A 134 -10.78 -8.03 4.79
C HIS A 134 -11.15 -9.39 4.17
N THR A 135 -10.38 -9.93 3.20
CA THR A 135 -10.65 -11.22 2.55
C THR A 135 -9.49 -12.20 2.68
N ARG A 136 -9.82 -13.50 2.51
CA ARG A 136 -8.84 -14.60 2.50
C ARG A 136 -7.94 -14.55 1.28
N GLU A 137 -8.52 -14.22 0.15
CA GLU A 137 -7.86 -14.10 -1.14
C GLU A 137 -6.78 -13.02 -1.09
N LEU A 138 -7.14 -11.85 -0.55
CA LEU A 138 -6.19 -10.76 -0.37
C LEU A 138 -5.09 -11.13 0.63
N ALA A 139 -5.43 -11.79 1.73
CA ALA A 139 -4.43 -12.27 2.70
C ALA A 139 -3.42 -13.22 2.05
N TYR A 140 -3.88 -14.14 1.22
CA TYR A 140 -3.03 -15.05 0.48
C TYR A 140 -2.15 -14.34 -0.54
N GLN A 141 -2.70 -13.39 -1.29
CA GLN A 141 -1.95 -12.56 -2.24
C GLN A 141 -0.84 -11.75 -1.55
N ILE A 142 -1.15 -11.13 -0.43
CA ILE A 142 -0.16 -10.36 0.36
C ILE A 142 0.94 -11.29 0.90
N CYS A 143 0.58 -12.49 1.40
CA CYS A 143 1.55 -13.46 1.86
C CYS A 143 2.53 -13.84 0.73
N ASN A 144 2.02 -14.14 -0.46
CA ASN A 144 2.85 -14.46 -1.63
C ASN A 144 3.77 -13.28 -2.04
N GLU A 145 3.30 -12.03 -1.91
CA GLU A 145 4.16 -10.87 -2.18
C GLU A 145 5.29 -10.76 -1.15
N PHE A 146 5.02 -11.00 0.14
CA PHE A 146 6.09 -11.08 1.15
C PHE A 146 7.08 -12.20 0.85
N GLU A 147 6.62 -13.40 0.52
CA GLU A 147 7.49 -14.53 0.16
C GLU A 147 8.34 -14.21 -1.08
N ARG A 148 7.74 -13.57 -2.08
CA ARG A 148 8.41 -13.18 -3.32
C ARG A 148 9.55 -12.20 -3.07
N PHE A 149 9.32 -11.15 -2.28
CA PHE A 149 10.33 -10.14 -1.98
C PHE A 149 11.31 -10.57 -0.87
N SER A 150 10.96 -11.53 -0.02
CA SER A 150 11.87 -12.10 0.98
C SER A 150 12.71 -13.28 0.48
N LYS A 151 12.67 -13.61 -0.81
CA LYS A 151 13.37 -14.75 -1.43
C LYS A 151 14.86 -14.86 -1.03
N PHE A 152 15.53 -13.74 -0.82
CA PHE A 152 16.94 -13.67 -0.43
C PHE A 152 17.14 -13.38 1.07
N LEU A 153 16.09 -13.50 1.88
CA LEU A 153 16.09 -13.37 3.33
C LEU A 153 15.65 -14.70 3.97
N PRO A 154 16.49 -15.75 3.93
CA PRO A 154 16.09 -17.12 4.27
C PRO A 154 15.67 -17.31 5.73
N GLU A 155 16.10 -16.42 6.63
CA GLU A 155 15.74 -16.48 8.04
C GLU A 155 14.36 -15.93 8.32
N LEU A 156 13.79 -15.17 7.37
CA LEU A 156 12.49 -14.52 7.55
C LEU A 156 11.37 -15.45 7.16
N LYS A 157 10.41 -15.65 8.06
CA LYS A 157 9.26 -16.54 7.88
C LYS A 157 7.99 -15.74 7.81
N VAL A 158 7.16 -16.06 6.83
CA VAL A 158 5.84 -15.45 6.61
C VAL A 158 4.77 -16.53 6.75
N ALA A 159 3.64 -16.21 7.34
CA ALA A 159 2.50 -17.11 7.38
C ALA A 159 1.17 -16.38 7.25
N VAL A 160 0.17 -17.08 6.69
CA VAL A 160 -1.17 -16.55 6.48
C VAL A 160 -2.20 -17.28 7.34
N PHE A 161 -3.06 -16.50 8.03
CA PHE A 161 -4.12 -17.04 8.90
C PHE A 161 -5.48 -16.43 8.55
N TYR A 162 -6.41 -17.27 8.11
CA TYR A 162 -7.77 -16.87 7.74
C TYR A 162 -8.80 -17.92 8.13
N GLY A 163 -10.07 -17.53 8.15
CA GLY A 163 -11.18 -18.41 8.47
C GLY A 163 -11.42 -19.50 7.40
N GLY A 164 -12.13 -20.57 7.77
CA GLY A 164 -12.44 -21.70 6.89
C GLY A 164 -11.40 -22.83 6.89
N VAL A 165 -10.25 -22.63 7.49
CA VAL A 165 -9.27 -23.67 7.80
C VAL A 165 -9.43 -24.07 9.26
N HIS A 166 -9.20 -25.35 9.57
CA HIS A 166 -9.29 -25.83 10.96
C HIS A 166 -8.24 -25.13 11.82
N ILE A 167 -8.66 -24.53 12.94
CA ILE A 167 -7.82 -23.67 13.77
C ILE A 167 -6.55 -24.38 14.28
N LYS A 168 -6.63 -25.69 14.56
CA LYS A 168 -5.48 -26.50 15.00
C LYS A 168 -4.29 -26.44 14.05
N LYS A 169 -4.51 -26.37 12.73
CA LYS A 169 -3.42 -26.25 11.77
C LYS A 169 -2.62 -24.96 11.97
N HIS A 170 -3.32 -23.87 12.31
CA HIS A 170 -2.68 -22.60 12.60
C HIS A 170 -1.97 -22.61 13.96
N GLN A 171 -2.57 -23.25 14.97
CA GLN A 171 -1.97 -23.42 16.29
C GLN A 171 -0.69 -24.26 16.21
N ASP A 172 -0.71 -25.36 15.46
CA ASP A 172 0.46 -26.22 15.27
C ASP A 172 1.60 -25.49 14.55
N LEU A 173 1.26 -24.70 13.53
CA LEU A 173 2.25 -23.87 12.83
C LEU A 173 2.87 -22.85 13.79
N LEU A 174 2.06 -22.14 14.57
CA LEU A 174 2.56 -21.12 15.53
C LEU A 174 3.45 -21.74 16.62
N LYS A 175 3.15 -22.95 17.06
CA LYS A 175 3.94 -23.67 18.08
C LYS A 175 5.26 -24.21 17.55
N ASN A 176 5.23 -24.77 16.34
CA ASN A 176 6.39 -25.47 15.78
C ASN A 176 7.32 -24.50 15.03
N ASP A 177 6.78 -23.51 14.36
CA ASP A 177 7.49 -22.60 13.47
C ASP A 177 6.86 -21.21 13.47
N CYS A 178 7.05 -20.45 14.56
CA CYS A 178 6.47 -19.14 14.72
C CYS A 178 6.98 -18.17 13.63
N PRO A 179 6.09 -17.58 12.81
CA PRO A 179 6.49 -16.67 11.76
C PRO A 179 6.87 -15.30 12.30
N HIS A 180 7.72 -14.57 11.57
CA HIS A 180 8.09 -13.19 11.85
C HIS A 180 7.06 -12.20 11.29
N ILE A 181 6.40 -12.57 10.18
CA ILE A 181 5.35 -11.80 9.53
C ILE A 181 4.08 -12.64 9.49
N VAL A 182 3.02 -12.08 10.02
CA VAL A 182 1.68 -12.67 10.04
C VAL A 182 0.76 -11.85 9.15
N VAL A 183 0.14 -12.50 8.18
CA VAL A 183 -0.90 -11.91 7.33
C VAL A 183 -2.22 -12.61 7.65
N GLY A 184 -3.33 -11.88 7.76
CA GLY A 184 -4.59 -12.57 8.01
C GLY A 184 -5.84 -11.72 8.02
N THR A 185 -6.96 -12.41 8.21
CA THR A 185 -8.27 -11.76 8.39
C THR A 185 -8.55 -11.53 9.87
N PRO A 186 -9.19 -10.38 10.24
CA PRO A 186 -9.35 -9.96 11.64
C PRO A 186 -9.91 -11.03 12.56
N GLY A 187 -11.03 -11.68 12.20
CA GLY A 187 -11.67 -12.67 13.07
C GLY A 187 -10.78 -13.89 13.40
N ARG A 188 -9.95 -14.36 12.46
CA ARG A 188 -9.03 -15.48 12.71
C ARG A 188 -7.84 -15.05 13.56
N ILE A 189 -7.27 -13.91 13.28
CA ILE A 189 -6.16 -13.35 14.06
C ILE A 189 -6.61 -13.12 15.50
N LEU A 190 -7.79 -12.52 15.70
CA LEU A 190 -8.34 -12.28 17.02
C LEU A 190 -8.57 -13.58 17.81
N ALA A 191 -9.13 -14.62 17.18
CA ALA A 191 -9.31 -15.90 17.82
C ALA A 191 -7.99 -16.49 18.33
N LEU A 192 -6.94 -16.53 17.47
CA LEU A 192 -5.63 -17.03 17.85
C LEU A 192 -4.95 -16.17 18.95
N ALA A 193 -5.16 -14.86 18.93
CA ALA A 193 -4.61 -13.96 19.93
C ALA A 193 -5.32 -14.10 21.29
N ARG A 194 -6.65 -14.25 21.31
CA ARG A 194 -7.44 -14.48 22.53
C ARG A 194 -7.09 -15.81 23.19
N ASP A 195 -6.90 -16.87 22.39
CA ASP A 195 -6.50 -18.20 22.85
C ASP A 195 -5.00 -18.24 23.27
N LYS A 196 -4.26 -17.12 23.12
CA LYS A 196 -2.83 -16.98 23.43
C LYS A 196 -1.93 -17.89 22.59
N ASP A 197 -2.42 -18.42 21.49
CA ASP A 197 -1.61 -19.16 20.51
C ASP A 197 -0.74 -18.19 19.68
N LEU A 198 -1.25 -17.00 19.38
CA LEU A 198 -0.55 -15.93 18.69
C LEU A 198 -0.19 -14.79 19.66
N SER A 199 1.09 -14.59 19.92
CA SER A 199 1.58 -13.49 20.73
C SER A 199 1.82 -12.24 19.88
N LEU A 200 1.13 -11.14 20.19
CA LEU A 200 1.24 -9.86 19.50
C LEU A 200 2.14 -8.83 20.22
N LYS A 201 2.80 -9.23 21.32
CA LYS A 201 3.58 -8.34 22.20
C LYS A 201 4.81 -7.72 21.55
N ASN A 202 5.32 -8.35 20.49
CA ASN A 202 6.54 -7.92 19.80
C ASN A 202 6.27 -7.32 18.41
N VAL A 203 5.00 -7.07 18.09
CA VAL A 203 4.60 -6.44 16.81
C VAL A 203 5.12 -5.02 16.76
N ARG A 204 5.99 -4.73 15.80
CA ARG A 204 6.54 -3.40 15.50
C ARG A 204 5.87 -2.74 14.30
N HIS A 205 5.27 -3.52 13.41
CA HIS A 205 4.62 -3.03 12.21
C HIS A 205 3.19 -3.56 12.18
N PHE A 206 2.22 -2.65 12.26
CA PHE A 206 0.79 -2.93 12.18
C PHE A 206 0.24 -2.36 10.89
N ILE A 207 -0.19 -3.23 9.98
CA ILE A 207 -0.58 -2.85 8.62
C ILE A 207 -2.03 -3.22 8.38
N LEU A 208 -2.80 -2.27 7.83
CA LEU A 208 -4.16 -2.47 7.35
C LEU A 208 -4.21 -2.24 5.84
N ASP A 209 -4.48 -3.29 5.06
CA ASP A 209 -4.72 -3.16 3.63
C ASP A 209 -6.22 -3.22 3.33
N GLU A 210 -6.69 -2.35 2.43
CA GLU A 210 -8.11 -2.08 2.18
C GLU A 210 -8.86 -1.77 3.48
N CYS A 211 -8.28 -0.86 4.29
CA CYS A 211 -8.77 -0.53 5.61
C CYS A 211 -10.19 0.02 5.63
N ASP A 212 -10.63 0.70 4.56
CA ASP A 212 -12.02 1.15 4.37
C ASP A 212 -13.01 -0.01 4.52
N LYS A 213 -12.75 -1.14 3.88
CA LYS A 213 -13.63 -2.33 3.94
C LYS A 213 -13.73 -2.93 5.34
N MET A 214 -12.64 -2.92 6.09
CA MET A 214 -12.63 -3.42 7.47
C MET A 214 -13.26 -2.44 8.45
N LEU A 215 -13.08 -1.13 8.24
CA LEU A 215 -13.57 -0.11 9.16
C LEU A 215 -15.05 0.26 8.91
N GLU A 216 -15.58 0.04 7.71
CA GLU A 216 -17.01 0.16 7.39
C GLU A 216 -17.85 -0.94 8.07
N SER A 217 -17.35 -2.16 8.12
CA SER A 217 -18.00 -3.28 8.79
C SER A 217 -17.86 -3.15 10.32
N LEU A 218 -18.96 -3.06 11.05
CA LEU A 218 -18.95 -2.91 12.52
C LEU A 218 -18.24 -4.07 13.22
N ASP A 219 -18.45 -5.30 12.75
CA ASP A 219 -17.86 -6.49 13.36
C ASP A 219 -16.35 -6.53 13.10
N MET A 220 -15.92 -6.33 11.84
CA MET A 220 -14.49 -6.31 11.51
C MET A 220 -13.78 -5.15 12.21
N ARG A 221 -14.41 -3.98 12.31
CA ARG A 221 -13.86 -2.82 13.04
C ARG A 221 -13.59 -3.14 14.50
N ARG A 222 -14.54 -3.81 15.17
CA ARG A 222 -14.35 -4.25 16.57
C ARG A 222 -13.19 -5.21 16.70
N ASP A 223 -13.11 -6.21 15.80
CA ASP A 223 -12.01 -7.17 15.80
C ASP A 223 -10.65 -6.48 15.59
N VAL A 224 -10.55 -5.56 14.61
CA VAL A 224 -9.33 -4.78 14.34
C VAL A 224 -8.93 -3.95 15.54
N GLN A 225 -9.88 -3.24 16.18
CA GLN A 225 -9.62 -2.42 17.37
C GLN A 225 -9.14 -3.26 18.55
N GLU A 226 -9.70 -4.44 18.75
CA GLU A 226 -9.27 -5.35 19.82
C GLU A 226 -7.86 -5.88 19.57
N ILE A 227 -7.57 -6.30 18.34
CA ILE A 227 -6.21 -6.73 17.94
C ILE A 227 -5.21 -5.58 18.15
N PHE A 228 -5.57 -4.37 17.71
CA PHE A 228 -4.71 -3.18 17.85
C PHE A 228 -4.32 -2.92 19.31
N LYS A 229 -5.27 -3.08 20.26
CA LYS A 229 -5.01 -2.94 21.70
C LYS A 229 -4.11 -4.03 22.27
N MET A 230 -4.02 -5.19 21.62
CA MET A 230 -3.13 -6.29 22.02
C MET A 230 -1.68 -6.10 21.54
N THR A 231 -1.43 -5.14 20.66
CA THR A 231 -0.09 -4.82 20.14
C THR A 231 0.55 -3.67 20.93
N PRO A 232 1.89 -3.51 20.94
CA PRO A 232 2.58 -2.42 21.64
C PRO A 232 2.13 -1.02 21.18
N HIS A 233 2.33 -0.02 22.05
CA HIS A 233 2.03 1.38 21.70
C HIS A 233 3.05 1.97 20.74
N ASP A 234 4.30 1.59 20.84
CA ASP A 234 5.45 2.09 20.06
C ASP A 234 5.61 1.39 18.69
N LYS A 235 4.53 0.89 18.14
CA LYS A 235 4.52 0.28 16.79
C LYS A 235 4.32 1.32 15.70
N GLN A 236 4.88 1.07 14.53
CA GLN A 236 4.54 1.77 13.30
C GLN A 236 3.18 1.29 12.78
N VAL A 237 2.33 2.22 12.38
CA VAL A 237 1.01 1.93 11.79
C VAL A 237 0.99 2.35 10.33
N MET A 238 0.66 1.44 9.44
CA MET A 238 0.51 1.72 8.02
C MET A 238 -0.89 1.34 7.54
N MET A 239 -1.61 2.27 6.95
CA MET A 239 -2.98 2.09 6.49
C MET A 239 -3.10 2.40 5.01
N PHE A 240 -3.66 1.44 4.27
CA PHE A 240 -3.82 1.53 2.82
C PHE A 240 -5.29 1.38 2.44
N SER A 241 -5.78 2.27 1.57
CA SER A 241 -7.16 2.26 1.10
C SER A 241 -7.27 2.76 -0.33
N ALA A 242 -8.31 2.35 -1.02
CA ALA A 242 -8.71 2.99 -2.28
C ALA A 242 -9.58 4.23 -2.01
N THR A 243 -10.39 4.19 -0.95
CA THR A 243 -11.38 5.22 -0.60
C THR A 243 -11.32 5.53 0.90
N LEU A 244 -10.90 6.74 1.27
CA LEU A 244 -10.99 7.22 2.65
C LEU A 244 -12.17 8.18 2.75
N SER A 245 -13.34 7.66 3.12
CA SER A 245 -14.52 8.50 3.37
C SER A 245 -14.27 9.45 4.54
N LYS A 246 -15.06 10.56 4.60
CA LYS A 246 -14.96 11.54 5.68
C LYS A 246 -15.24 10.92 7.06
N GLU A 247 -15.99 9.82 7.10
CA GLU A 247 -16.35 9.11 8.33
C GLU A 247 -15.24 8.20 8.83
N ILE A 248 -14.43 7.64 7.92
CA ILE A 248 -13.32 6.72 8.26
C ILE A 248 -12.06 7.50 8.64
N ARG A 249 -11.82 8.68 8.05
CA ARG A 249 -10.65 9.52 8.36
C ARG A 249 -10.43 9.76 9.86
N PRO A 250 -11.44 10.14 10.67
CA PRO A 250 -11.24 10.30 12.11
C PRO A 250 -10.86 9.01 12.83
N ILE A 251 -11.39 7.87 12.36
CA ILE A 251 -11.08 6.55 12.92
C ILE A 251 -9.63 6.16 12.60
N SER A 252 -9.16 6.50 11.39
CA SER A 252 -7.77 6.26 10.95
C SER A 252 -6.77 7.15 11.70
N TYR A 253 -7.13 8.40 12.04
CA TYR A 253 -6.22 9.37 12.65
C TYR A 253 -6.21 9.40 14.18
N GLY A 254 -7.19 8.83 14.85
CA GLY A 254 -7.27 9.03 16.29
C GLY A 254 -8.02 7.99 17.13
N ASN A 255 -8.77 7.08 16.53
CA ASN A 255 -9.67 6.18 17.26
C ASN A 255 -9.40 4.69 17.06
N LEU A 256 -8.24 4.30 16.55
CA LEU A 256 -7.73 2.94 16.70
C LEU A 256 -7.13 2.74 18.09
N CYS A 257 -6.77 3.84 18.77
CA CYS A 257 -6.29 3.86 20.18
C CYS A 257 -7.44 3.90 21.18
#